data_bdd9ed19f3eb89d32792c17bf4884f83
#
_entry.id   bdd9ed19f3eb89d32792c17bf4884f83
#
_cell.length_a   1.000
_cell.length_b   1.000
_cell.length_c   1.000
_cell.angle_alpha   90.00
_cell.angle_beta   90.00
_cell.angle_gamma   90.00
#
_symmetry.space_group_name_H-M   'P 1'
#
loop_
_entity.id
_entity.type
_entity.pdbx_description
1 polymer ?
#
loop_
_entity_poly.entity_id
_entity_poly.type
_entity_poly.pdbx_seq_one_letter_code
_entity_poly.pdbx_strand_id
1 'polypeptide(L)'
;MKNHQKTYFAVFSLFLALLTGCGRGEQMRQRMEFVAECNRADTVFTEQWMPTVDSLVNYFKRHGTDNERLMAYYLQGRVLHDIGEAPQALDAYQRATEQADTTRDDCDLRTLYSVYGQMANLFHAQYLPDNEMKALQTAERIAWKNGDTFDALVAFVLRSRPYYIKGEKDSVMVIEKQARELYLKHGYKQEAAQLMLGTISILLDREQYEDANRYIQIFEQESGWFDSDGNIMEGKELCYYDKGRYLLAAGKTDSALLYFQKTLNGGWPESGNRGLLAVYEKKNIPDSIAKYAKLFAAANDSNFLHVNQEKVHQVSAMYDYSRHQRIAAEEANKAKIRKYAIFGILFLGLLTATAVYSKYRREQRVKVAEINRLTSDYHSAKTTSQRLSEDLAMLAGIKEVNEKMIQERQIQIDDLNDKILEYERLLQSHRADEKLMALKQCEIVEHFNRKKHPTLHYSAPSGQDWKKLNASFVKYLPLFASALEREFRLSEQEQRICLLEILGFSTGEMAMVLDTTSQVVTNAKASANQKIFSQNKASTLGKNLKNRFLV
;
A
#
# COMPACT_ATOMS: atom_id res chain seq x y z
N MET A 1 -32.98 -19.60 -29.53
CA MET A 1 -31.72 -19.15 -28.86
C MET A 1 -30.40 -19.60 -29.54
N LYS A 2 -30.22 -20.85 -29.96
CA LYS A 2 -28.97 -21.30 -30.62
C LYS A 2 -28.58 -20.61 -31.94
N ASN A 3 -29.54 -20.05 -32.67
CA ASN A 3 -29.25 -19.41 -33.98
C ASN A 3 -28.76 -17.97 -33.83
N HIS A 4 -29.13 -17.22 -32.81
CA HIS A 4 -28.65 -15.85 -32.59
C HIS A 4 -27.17 -15.81 -32.17
N GLN A 5 -26.72 -16.77 -31.35
CA GLN A 5 -25.30 -16.85 -30.97
C GLN A 5 -24.35 -17.08 -32.15
N LYS A 6 -24.77 -17.92 -33.14
CA LYS A 6 -23.97 -18.15 -34.36
C LYS A 6 -23.92 -16.92 -35.26
N THR A 7 -24.99 -16.14 -35.30
CA THR A 7 -25.08 -14.90 -36.08
C THR A 7 -24.15 -13.82 -35.52
N TYR A 8 -24.11 -13.65 -34.19
CA TYR A 8 -23.20 -12.70 -33.54
C TYR A 8 -21.72 -13.09 -33.70
N PHE A 9 -21.40 -14.37 -33.65
CA PHE A 9 -20.03 -14.84 -33.86
C PHE A 9 -19.58 -14.66 -35.34
N ALA A 10 -20.48 -14.86 -36.30
CA ALA A 10 -20.19 -14.62 -37.74
C ALA A 10 -20.05 -13.13 -38.04
N VAL A 11 -20.86 -12.27 -37.42
CA VAL A 11 -20.75 -10.81 -37.52
C VAL A 11 -19.43 -10.31 -36.88
N PHE A 12 -19.03 -10.92 -35.75
CA PHE A 12 -17.74 -10.63 -35.10
C PHE A 12 -16.55 -10.96 -35.99
N SER A 13 -16.58 -12.09 -36.67
CA SER A 13 -15.51 -12.50 -37.62
C SER A 13 -15.46 -11.59 -38.84
N LEU A 14 -16.61 -11.12 -39.33
CA LEU A 14 -16.69 -10.17 -40.46
C LEU A 14 -16.22 -8.77 -40.07
N PHE A 15 -16.51 -8.33 -38.88
CA PHE A 15 -16.08 -7.04 -38.32
C PHE A 15 -14.56 -7.00 -38.10
N LEU A 16 -13.95 -8.12 -37.68
CA LEU A 16 -12.50 -8.23 -37.53
C LEU A 16 -11.75 -8.09 -38.88
N ALA A 17 -12.37 -8.52 -39.98
CA ALA A 17 -11.78 -8.47 -41.34
C ALA A 17 -11.81 -7.06 -41.96
N LEU A 18 -12.69 -6.15 -41.51
CA LEU A 18 -12.81 -4.79 -42.05
C LEU A 18 -11.84 -3.78 -41.38
N LEU A 19 -11.05 -4.19 -40.40
CA LEU A 19 -10.23 -3.31 -39.54
C LEU A 19 -8.77 -3.15 -40.00
N THR A 20 -8.40 -3.51 -41.23
CA THR A 20 -7.00 -3.50 -41.70
C THR A 20 -6.40 -2.10 -41.94
N GLY A 21 -7.10 -1.02 -41.62
CA GLY A 21 -6.61 0.34 -41.83
C GLY A 21 -6.45 1.23 -40.56
N CYS A 22 -6.97 0.81 -39.39
CA CYS A 22 -6.90 1.59 -38.16
C CYS A 22 -5.68 1.24 -37.31
N GLY A 23 -5.09 2.25 -36.65
CA GLY A 23 -4.01 2.00 -35.67
C GLY A 23 -4.49 1.11 -34.52
N ARG A 24 -3.57 0.38 -33.88
CA ARG A 24 -3.87 -0.60 -32.81
C ARG A 24 -4.77 -0.03 -31.69
N GLY A 25 -4.61 1.26 -31.37
CA GLY A 25 -5.45 1.92 -30.35
C GLY A 25 -6.90 2.00 -30.77
N GLU A 26 -7.16 2.39 -32.01
CA GLU A 26 -8.51 2.51 -32.55
C GLU A 26 -9.19 1.13 -32.64
N GLN A 27 -8.47 0.11 -33.06
CA GLN A 27 -8.99 -1.26 -33.08
C GLN A 27 -9.41 -1.74 -31.68
N MET A 28 -8.65 -1.39 -30.65
CA MET A 28 -8.99 -1.78 -29.27
C MET A 28 -10.20 -1.01 -28.75
N ARG A 29 -10.37 0.28 -29.10
CA ARG A 29 -11.59 1.05 -28.78
C ARG A 29 -12.83 0.49 -29.45
N GLN A 30 -12.75 0.18 -30.72
CA GLN A 30 -13.86 -0.44 -31.46
C GLN A 30 -14.24 -1.80 -30.89
N ARG A 31 -13.26 -2.60 -30.49
CA ARG A 31 -13.50 -3.89 -29.81
C ARG A 31 -14.20 -3.69 -28.46
N MET A 32 -13.76 -2.70 -27.67
CA MET A 32 -14.36 -2.38 -26.37
C MET A 32 -15.81 -1.92 -26.55
N GLU A 33 -16.06 -1.04 -27.53
CA GLU A 33 -17.41 -0.56 -27.82
C GLU A 33 -18.33 -1.71 -28.26
N PHE A 34 -17.85 -2.62 -29.09
CA PHE A 34 -18.61 -3.81 -29.48
C PHE A 34 -19.02 -4.65 -28.25
N VAL A 35 -18.11 -4.92 -27.32
CA VAL A 35 -18.43 -5.66 -26.09
C VAL A 35 -19.41 -4.88 -25.23
N ALA A 36 -19.27 -3.55 -25.15
CA ALA A 36 -20.18 -2.69 -24.42
C ALA A 36 -21.59 -2.69 -25.05
N GLU A 37 -21.70 -2.73 -26.38
CA GLU A 37 -23.00 -2.88 -27.08
C GLU A 37 -23.66 -4.23 -26.79
N CYS A 38 -22.88 -5.31 -26.83
CA CYS A 38 -23.39 -6.64 -26.43
C CYS A 38 -23.90 -6.62 -24.99
N ASN A 39 -23.19 -5.97 -24.08
CA ASN A 39 -23.63 -5.83 -22.69
C ASN A 39 -24.90 -4.99 -22.57
N ARG A 40 -25.06 -3.90 -23.33
CA ARG A 40 -26.30 -3.09 -23.38
C ARG A 40 -27.49 -3.84 -23.96
N ALA A 41 -27.21 -4.82 -24.84
CA ALA A 41 -28.23 -5.68 -25.43
C ALA A 41 -28.57 -6.92 -24.57
N ASP A 42 -28.20 -6.90 -23.27
CA ASP A 42 -28.45 -8.00 -22.32
C ASP A 42 -27.90 -9.36 -22.78
N THR A 43 -26.79 -9.34 -23.53
CA THR A 43 -26.11 -10.57 -23.94
C THR A 43 -25.53 -11.28 -22.70
N VAL A 44 -25.91 -12.54 -22.51
CA VAL A 44 -25.29 -13.40 -21.51
C VAL A 44 -23.93 -13.84 -22.02
N PHE A 45 -22.88 -13.41 -21.33
CA PHE A 45 -21.50 -13.74 -21.70
C PHE A 45 -21.14 -15.17 -21.28
N THR A 46 -20.23 -15.76 -22.06
CA THR A 46 -19.66 -17.10 -21.82
C THR A 46 -18.15 -17.00 -21.67
N GLU A 47 -17.48 -18.08 -21.24
CA GLU A 47 -16.01 -18.15 -21.11
C GLU A 47 -15.26 -17.74 -22.39
N GLN A 48 -15.88 -17.89 -23.56
CA GLN A 48 -15.28 -17.48 -24.85
C GLN A 48 -14.96 -15.99 -24.95
N TRP A 49 -15.59 -15.14 -24.11
CA TRP A 49 -15.34 -13.71 -24.08
C TRP A 49 -14.13 -13.32 -23.22
N MET A 50 -13.65 -14.22 -22.34
CA MET A 50 -12.53 -13.92 -21.43
C MET A 50 -11.27 -13.45 -22.17
N PRO A 51 -10.77 -14.11 -23.24
CA PRO A 51 -9.59 -13.62 -23.95
C PRO A 51 -9.77 -12.21 -24.53
N THR A 52 -10.99 -11.85 -24.91
CA THR A 52 -11.31 -10.53 -25.44
C THR A 52 -11.22 -9.47 -24.36
N VAL A 53 -11.93 -9.64 -23.22
CA VAL A 53 -11.91 -8.65 -22.14
C VAL A 53 -10.56 -8.57 -21.45
N ASP A 54 -9.82 -9.66 -21.31
CA ASP A 54 -8.45 -9.66 -20.80
C ASP A 54 -7.50 -8.86 -21.71
N SER A 55 -7.67 -9.00 -23.03
CA SER A 55 -6.92 -8.21 -24.01
C SER A 55 -7.22 -6.71 -23.86
N LEU A 56 -8.51 -6.34 -23.66
CA LEU A 56 -8.93 -4.95 -23.41
C LEU A 56 -8.28 -4.40 -22.12
N VAL A 57 -8.40 -5.12 -21.01
CA VAL A 57 -7.80 -4.73 -19.73
C VAL A 57 -6.28 -4.57 -19.86
N ASN A 58 -5.59 -5.53 -20.46
CA ASN A 58 -4.14 -5.49 -20.65
C ASN A 58 -3.68 -4.31 -21.51
N TYR A 59 -4.44 -3.96 -22.54
CA TYR A 59 -4.15 -2.83 -23.40
C TYR A 59 -4.41 -1.50 -22.70
N PHE A 60 -5.64 -1.29 -22.19
CA PHE A 60 -6.04 -0.01 -21.62
C PHE A 60 -5.37 0.29 -20.27
N LYS A 61 -4.96 -0.73 -19.51
CA LYS A 61 -4.13 -0.53 -18.32
C LYS A 61 -2.83 0.25 -18.62
N ARG A 62 -2.27 0.11 -19.83
CA ARG A 62 -1.00 0.76 -20.21
C ARG A 62 -1.19 2.00 -21.08
N HIS A 63 -2.26 2.05 -21.86
CA HIS A 63 -2.44 3.04 -22.92
C HIS A 63 -3.77 3.80 -22.86
N GLY A 64 -4.66 3.43 -21.93
CA GLY A 64 -5.99 4.01 -21.82
C GLY A 64 -6.07 5.24 -20.91
N THR A 65 -7.12 6.02 -21.11
CA THR A 65 -7.60 7.02 -20.16
C THR A 65 -8.23 6.34 -18.93
N ASP A 66 -8.53 7.12 -17.89
CA ASP A 66 -9.20 6.61 -16.69
C ASP A 66 -10.56 5.97 -17.04
N ASN A 67 -11.34 6.62 -17.91
CA ASN A 67 -12.65 6.10 -18.35
C ASN A 67 -12.51 4.83 -19.19
N GLU A 68 -11.50 4.74 -20.06
CA GLU A 68 -11.24 3.52 -20.84
C GLU A 68 -10.81 2.35 -19.94
N ARG A 69 -10.04 2.62 -18.88
CA ARG A 69 -9.69 1.60 -17.88
C ARG A 69 -10.91 1.18 -17.06
N LEU A 70 -11.71 2.15 -16.60
CA LEU A 70 -12.98 1.90 -15.90
C LEU A 70 -13.89 0.98 -16.73
N MET A 71 -14.12 1.31 -18.00
CA MET A 71 -14.95 0.50 -18.90
C MET A 71 -14.37 -0.89 -19.14
N ALA A 72 -13.06 -1.01 -19.38
CA ALA A 72 -12.41 -2.30 -19.62
C ALA A 72 -12.55 -3.25 -18.43
N TYR A 73 -12.31 -2.76 -17.21
CA TYR A 73 -12.51 -3.55 -15.99
C TYR A 73 -13.99 -3.85 -15.71
N TYR A 74 -14.89 -2.92 -16.01
CA TYR A 74 -16.33 -3.16 -15.91
C TYR A 74 -16.78 -4.32 -16.80
N LEU A 75 -16.37 -4.32 -18.09
CA LEU A 75 -16.72 -5.39 -19.03
C LEU A 75 -16.09 -6.74 -18.64
N GLN A 76 -14.85 -6.74 -18.11
CA GLN A 76 -14.25 -7.95 -17.56
C GLN A 76 -15.08 -8.47 -16.38
N GLY A 77 -15.50 -7.60 -15.48
CA GLY A 77 -16.38 -7.95 -14.36
C GLY A 77 -17.72 -8.51 -14.82
N ARG A 78 -18.32 -7.96 -15.90
CA ARG A 78 -19.58 -8.47 -16.48
C ARG A 78 -19.43 -9.90 -17.01
N VAL A 79 -18.36 -10.16 -17.76
CA VAL A 79 -18.11 -11.52 -18.28
C VAL A 79 -17.89 -12.50 -17.13
N LEU A 80 -17.06 -12.14 -16.15
CA LEU A 80 -16.81 -12.96 -14.97
C LEU A 80 -18.06 -13.23 -14.13
N HIS A 81 -18.95 -12.23 -14.03
CA HIS A 81 -20.24 -12.38 -13.35
C HIS A 81 -21.13 -13.41 -14.06
N ASP A 82 -21.27 -13.29 -15.39
CA ASP A 82 -22.16 -14.15 -16.16
C ASP A 82 -21.68 -15.61 -16.24
N ILE A 83 -20.37 -15.86 -16.13
CA ILE A 83 -19.79 -17.23 -16.06
C ILE A 83 -19.75 -17.78 -14.62
N GLY A 84 -20.25 -17.04 -13.62
CA GLY A 84 -20.35 -17.49 -12.24
C GLY A 84 -19.09 -17.28 -11.38
N GLU A 85 -18.05 -16.60 -11.90
CA GLU A 85 -16.81 -16.30 -11.19
C GLU A 85 -16.95 -15.06 -10.29
N ALA A 86 -17.85 -15.13 -9.31
CA ALA A 86 -18.25 -14.01 -8.47
C ALA A 86 -17.08 -13.29 -7.74
N PRO A 87 -16.09 -13.98 -7.15
CA PRO A 87 -14.94 -13.32 -6.51
C PRO A 87 -14.09 -12.51 -7.49
N GLN A 88 -13.83 -13.08 -8.67
CA GLN A 88 -13.04 -12.41 -9.71
C GLN A 88 -13.82 -11.25 -10.34
N ALA A 89 -15.14 -11.40 -10.53
CA ALA A 89 -16.01 -10.32 -10.96
C ALA A 89 -15.97 -9.14 -10.00
N LEU A 90 -16.02 -9.41 -8.70
CA LEU A 90 -15.94 -8.37 -7.68
C LEU A 90 -14.57 -7.66 -7.68
N ASP A 91 -13.45 -8.41 -7.84
CA ASP A 91 -12.11 -7.81 -8.00
C ASP A 91 -12.04 -6.90 -9.23
N ALA A 92 -12.58 -7.35 -10.37
CA ALA A 92 -12.63 -6.54 -11.59
C ALA A 92 -13.46 -5.26 -11.39
N TYR A 93 -14.64 -5.35 -10.75
CA TYR A 93 -15.45 -4.18 -10.43
C TYR A 93 -14.76 -3.23 -9.45
N GLN A 94 -14.05 -3.73 -8.44
CA GLN A 94 -13.27 -2.89 -7.53
C GLN A 94 -12.15 -2.16 -8.27
N ARG A 95 -11.42 -2.85 -9.14
CA ARG A 95 -10.43 -2.20 -10.00
C ARG A 95 -11.03 -1.16 -10.93
N ALA A 96 -12.24 -1.38 -11.43
CA ALA A 96 -12.97 -0.38 -12.18
C ALA A 96 -13.22 0.89 -11.34
N THR A 97 -13.70 0.74 -10.10
CA THR A 97 -13.94 1.89 -9.21
C THR A 97 -12.66 2.67 -8.87
N GLU A 98 -11.51 2.00 -8.78
CA GLU A 98 -10.21 2.63 -8.53
C GLU A 98 -9.74 3.55 -9.68
N GLN A 99 -10.28 3.35 -10.90
CA GLN A 99 -9.95 4.21 -12.04
C GLN A 99 -10.80 5.49 -12.08
N ALA A 100 -11.93 5.52 -11.38
CA ALA A 100 -12.86 6.63 -11.45
C ALA A 100 -12.46 7.77 -10.51
N ASP A 101 -12.10 8.92 -11.08
CA ASP A 101 -11.96 10.17 -10.32
C ASP A 101 -13.25 10.98 -10.44
N THR A 102 -14.13 10.83 -9.46
CA THR A 102 -15.41 11.54 -9.45
C THR A 102 -15.30 13.04 -9.24
N THR A 103 -14.12 13.60 -8.99
CA THR A 103 -13.92 15.06 -8.89
C THR A 103 -13.79 15.72 -10.26
N ARG A 104 -13.52 14.94 -11.30
CA ARG A 104 -13.39 15.41 -12.68
C ARG A 104 -14.72 15.46 -13.40
N ASP A 105 -14.94 16.46 -14.21
CA ASP A 105 -16.18 16.64 -14.99
C ASP A 105 -16.33 15.61 -16.12
N ASP A 106 -15.22 15.06 -16.62
CA ASP A 106 -15.19 14.05 -17.69
C ASP A 106 -15.26 12.59 -17.17
N CYS A 107 -15.47 12.37 -15.87
CA CYS A 107 -15.61 11.04 -15.30
C CYS A 107 -16.87 10.33 -15.85
N ASP A 108 -16.72 9.10 -16.34
CA ASP A 108 -17.84 8.27 -16.79
C ASP A 108 -18.67 7.74 -15.60
N LEU A 109 -19.49 8.66 -15.06
CA LEU A 109 -20.37 8.36 -13.93
C LEU A 109 -21.42 7.29 -14.26
N ARG A 110 -21.83 7.16 -15.55
CA ARG A 110 -22.79 6.15 -15.97
C ARG A 110 -22.22 4.73 -15.84
N THR A 111 -21.01 4.52 -16.37
CA THR A 111 -20.33 3.23 -16.19
C THR A 111 -20.04 2.96 -14.71
N LEU A 112 -19.64 3.98 -13.95
CA LEU A 112 -19.39 3.82 -12.52
C LEU A 112 -20.66 3.44 -11.74
N TYR A 113 -21.82 4.02 -12.07
CA TYR A 113 -23.12 3.61 -11.54
C TYR A 113 -23.40 2.13 -11.83
N SER A 114 -23.19 1.71 -13.08
CA SER A 114 -23.39 0.32 -13.47
C SER A 114 -22.46 -0.64 -12.71
N VAL A 115 -21.22 -0.26 -12.45
CA VAL A 115 -20.28 -1.04 -11.63
C VAL A 115 -20.84 -1.28 -10.24
N TYR A 116 -21.29 -0.23 -9.54
CA TYR A 116 -21.85 -0.39 -8.19
C TYR A 116 -23.17 -1.15 -8.18
N GLY A 117 -23.99 -1.00 -9.23
CA GLY A 117 -25.21 -1.80 -9.42
C GLY A 117 -24.91 -3.30 -9.55
N GLN A 118 -23.91 -3.66 -10.35
CA GLN A 118 -23.47 -5.06 -10.50
C GLN A 118 -22.82 -5.61 -9.21
N MET A 119 -22.04 -4.80 -8.50
CA MET A 119 -21.54 -5.19 -7.18
C MET A 119 -22.68 -5.46 -6.20
N ALA A 120 -23.72 -4.61 -6.20
CA ALA A 120 -24.89 -4.82 -5.36
C ALA A 120 -25.60 -6.14 -5.70
N ASN A 121 -25.75 -6.47 -6.98
CA ASN A 121 -26.33 -7.74 -7.42
C ASN A 121 -25.50 -8.95 -6.96
N LEU A 122 -24.17 -8.86 -7.08
CA LEU A 122 -23.28 -9.90 -6.54
C LEU A 122 -23.45 -10.06 -5.03
N PHE A 123 -23.46 -8.96 -4.27
CA PHE A 123 -23.65 -9.02 -2.82
C PHE A 123 -25.02 -9.57 -2.44
N HIS A 124 -26.06 -9.23 -3.20
CA HIS A 124 -27.40 -9.79 -3.03
C HIS A 124 -27.40 -11.32 -3.20
N ALA A 125 -26.85 -11.80 -4.32
CA ALA A 125 -26.73 -13.22 -4.61
C ALA A 125 -25.92 -13.98 -3.53
N GLN A 126 -24.95 -13.31 -2.91
CA GLN A 126 -24.09 -13.86 -1.85
C GLN A 126 -24.67 -13.70 -0.44
N TYR A 127 -25.91 -13.19 -0.28
CA TYR A 127 -26.51 -12.90 1.02
C TYR A 127 -25.66 -12.00 1.93
N LEU A 128 -25.07 -10.96 1.36
CA LEU A 128 -24.26 -9.95 2.05
C LEU A 128 -24.99 -8.60 2.12
N PRO A 129 -26.07 -8.49 2.92
CA PRO A 129 -26.98 -7.34 2.89
C PRO A 129 -26.30 -6.01 3.26
N ASP A 130 -25.30 -6.01 4.14
CA ASP A 130 -24.61 -4.78 4.53
C ASP A 130 -23.72 -4.24 3.40
N ASN A 131 -23.11 -5.15 2.62
CA ASN A 131 -22.29 -4.78 1.47
C ASN A 131 -23.19 -4.33 0.31
N GLU A 132 -24.31 -5.03 0.08
CA GLU A 132 -25.35 -4.65 -0.88
C GLU A 132 -25.85 -3.23 -0.60
N MET A 133 -26.23 -2.94 0.65
CA MET A 133 -26.70 -1.63 1.06
C MET A 133 -25.69 -0.51 0.73
N LYS A 134 -24.39 -0.72 1.06
CA LYS A 134 -23.34 0.26 0.77
C LYS A 134 -23.15 0.49 -0.72
N ALA A 135 -23.20 -0.58 -1.52
CA ALA A 135 -23.07 -0.48 -2.97
C ALA A 135 -24.25 0.29 -3.57
N LEU A 136 -25.48 -0.01 -3.15
CA LEU A 136 -26.70 0.68 -3.59
C LEU A 136 -26.71 2.17 -3.20
N GLN A 137 -26.32 2.51 -1.97
CA GLN A 137 -26.20 3.91 -1.55
C GLN A 137 -25.16 4.68 -2.38
N THR A 138 -24.08 4.00 -2.78
CA THR A 138 -23.06 4.61 -3.63
C THR A 138 -23.56 4.78 -5.06
N ALA A 139 -24.24 3.76 -5.62
CA ALA A 139 -24.87 3.84 -6.93
C ALA A 139 -25.88 4.98 -7.01
N GLU A 140 -26.78 5.08 -6.01
CA GLU A 140 -27.75 6.16 -5.90
C GLU A 140 -27.10 7.55 -5.95
N ARG A 141 -26.06 7.76 -5.13
CA ARG A 141 -25.33 9.03 -5.10
C ARG A 141 -24.67 9.37 -6.44
N ILE A 142 -24.13 8.36 -7.13
CA ILE A 142 -23.49 8.53 -8.44
C ILE A 142 -24.53 8.89 -9.49
N ALA A 143 -25.70 8.21 -9.50
CA ALA A 143 -26.77 8.49 -10.42
C ALA A 143 -27.31 9.92 -10.25
N TRP A 144 -27.53 10.38 -9.00
CA TRP A 144 -27.88 11.77 -8.72
C TRP A 144 -26.83 12.76 -9.23
N LYS A 145 -25.53 12.43 -9.03
CA LYS A 145 -24.45 13.28 -9.55
C LYS A 145 -24.42 13.33 -11.07
N ASN A 146 -24.76 12.23 -11.74
CA ASN A 146 -24.87 12.15 -13.20
C ASN A 146 -26.10 12.87 -13.76
N GLY A 147 -27.04 13.30 -12.90
CA GLY A 147 -28.32 13.86 -13.32
C GLY A 147 -29.35 12.81 -13.77
N ASP A 148 -29.07 11.53 -13.56
CA ASP A 148 -29.94 10.43 -13.93
C ASP A 148 -30.90 10.09 -12.79
N THR A 149 -32.06 10.79 -12.81
CA THR A 149 -33.08 10.64 -11.78
C THR A 149 -33.65 9.23 -11.74
N PHE A 150 -33.88 8.59 -12.91
CA PHE A 150 -34.46 7.26 -12.95
C PHE A 150 -33.56 6.22 -12.30
N ASP A 151 -32.28 6.17 -12.69
CA ASP A 151 -31.30 5.25 -12.13
C ASP A 151 -31.08 5.48 -10.62
N ALA A 152 -31.12 6.75 -10.17
CA ALA A 152 -31.05 7.06 -8.75
C ALA A 152 -32.23 6.48 -7.97
N LEU A 153 -33.44 6.59 -8.51
CA LEU A 153 -34.64 6.01 -7.90
C LEU A 153 -34.61 4.47 -7.92
N VAL A 154 -34.10 3.86 -9.00
CA VAL A 154 -33.89 2.40 -9.07
C VAL A 154 -32.93 1.95 -7.96
N ALA A 155 -31.81 2.60 -7.82
CA ALA A 155 -30.85 2.27 -6.75
C ALA A 155 -31.45 2.45 -5.35
N PHE A 156 -32.24 3.50 -5.15
CA PHE A 156 -32.97 3.73 -3.89
C PHE A 156 -33.95 2.60 -3.56
N VAL A 157 -34.77 2.20 -4.53
CA VAL A 157 -35.75 1.10 -4.37
C VAL A 157 -35.07 -0.20 -4.00
N LEU A 158 -33.97 -0.53 -4.68
CA LEU A 158 -33.21 -1.76 -4.43
C LEU A 158 -32.69 -1.87 -3.00
N ARG A 159 -32.61 -0.77 -2.26
CA ARG A 159 -32.26 -0.77 -0.83
C ARG A 159 -33.31 -1.49 0.05
N SER A 160 -34.47 -1.82 -0.46
CA SER A 160 -35.44 -2.70 0.23
C SER A 160 -34.96 -4.15 0.31
N ARG A 161 -34.15 -4.62 -0.66
CA ARG A 161 -33.67 -6.01 -0.74
C ARG A 161 -32.84 -6.44 0.46
N PRO A 162 -31.82 -5.67 0.92
CA PRO A 162 -31.07 -5.97 2.15
C PRO A 162 -31.97 -6.12 3.38
N TYR A 163 -32.98 -5.28 3.52
CA TYR A 163 -33.95 -5.39 4.63
C TYR A 163 -34.81 -6.64 4.51
N TYR A 164 -35.20 -7.01 3.29
CA TYR A 164 -35.93 -8.23 3.06
C TYR A 164 -35.14 -9.48 3.46
N ILE A 165 -33.83 -9.54 3.08
CA ILE A 165 -32.91 -10.62 3.48
C ILE A 165 -32.82 -10.71 5.01
N LYS A 166 -32.80 -9.57 5.72
CA LYS A 166 -32.76 -9.52 7.18
C LYS A 166 -34.09 -9.83 7.86
N GLY A 167 -35.18 -9.99 7.10
CA GLY A 167 -36.51 -10.18 7.64
C GLY A 167 -37.17 -8.91 8.21
N GLU A 168 -36.59 -7.75 7.95
CA GLU A 168 -37.05 -6.44 8.45
C GLU A 168 -38.18 -5.87 7.60
N LYS A 169 -39.37 -6.52 7.63
CA LYS A 169 -40.52 -6.19 6.77
C LYS A 169 -40.99 -4.73 6.91
N ASP A 170 -40.91 -4.13 8.08
CA ASP A 170 -41.29 -2.72 8.28
C ASP A 170 -40.34 -1.78 7.53
N SER A 171 -39.04 -2.05 7.57
CA SER A 171 -38.04 -1.27 6.81
C SER A 171 -38.26 -1.38 5.30
N VAL A 172 -38.63 -2.58 4.80
CA VAL A 172 -39.02 -2.77 3.38
C VAL A 172 -40.19 -1.86 3.01
N MET A 173 -41.29 -1.88 3.80
CA MET A 173 -42.48 -1.05 3.53
C MET A 173 -42.16 0.46 3.58
N VAL A 174 -41.29 0.89 4.47
CA VAL A 174 -40.85 2.30 4.55
C VAL A 174 -40.11 2.72 3.29
N ILE A 175 -39.14 1.92 2.83
CA ILE A 175 -38.41 2.21 1.59
C ILE A 175 -39.32 2.20 0.37
N GLU A 176 -40.18 1.20 0.22
CA GLU A 176 -41.11 1.10 -0.91
C GLU A 176 -42.10 2.28 -0.94
N LYS A 177 -42.62 2.70 0.22
CA LYS A 177 -43.47 3.88 0.33
C LYS A 177 -42.77 5.15 -0.10
N GLN A 178 -41.58 5.39 0.42
CA GLN A 178 -40.74 6.57 0.05
C GLN A 178 -40.40 6.56 -1.44
N ALA A 179 -39.98 5.40 -1.95
CA ALA A 179 -39.68 5.23 -3.36
C ALA A 179 -40.88 5.52 -4.25
N ARG A 180 -42.06 5.01 -3.88
CA ARG A 180 -43.29 5.27 -4.60
C ARG A 180 -43.62 6.76 -4.65
N GLU A 181 -43.51 7.48 -3.54
CA GLU A 181 -43.72 8.92 -3.49
C GLU A 181 -42.75 9.67 -4.40
N LEU A 182 -41.46 9.26 -4.44
CA LEU A 182 -40.45 9.82 -5.33
C LEU A 182 -40.73 9.53 -6.79
N TYR A 183 -41.10 8.29 -7.16
CA TYR A 183 -41.46 7.94 -8.52
C TYR A 183 -42.67 8.76 -9.01
N LEU A 184 -43.73 8.90 -8.20
CA LEU A 184 -44.90 9.72 -8.53
C LEU A 184 -44.53 11.19 -8.72
N LYS A 185 -43.67 11.73 -7.84
CA LYS A 185 -43.16 13.11 -7.94
C LYS A 185 -42.44 13.38 -9.25
N HIS A 186 -41.71 12.40 -9.77
CA HIS A 186 -40.96 12.51 -11.02
C HIS A 186 -41.73 12.00 -12.26
N GLY A 187 -43.02 11.63 -12.13
CA GLY A 187 -43.87 11.26 -13.24
C GLY A 187 -43.84 9.78 -13.64
N TYR A 188 -43.09 8.93 -12.92
CA TYR A 188 -42.96 7.49 -13.17
C TYR A 188 -44.11 6.70 -12.50
N LYS A 189 -45.31 6.82 -13.05
CA LYS A 189 -46.52 6.24 -12.44
C LYS A 189 -46.56 4.72 -12.49
N GLN A 190 -46.11 4.13 -13.59
CA GLN A 190 -46.09 2.68 -13.74
C GLN A 190 -45.14 2.02 -12.75
N GLU A 191 -43.94 2.54 -12.64
CA GLU A 191 -42.92 2.08 -11.70
C GLU A 191 -43.39 2.25 -10.25
N ALA A 192 -44.06 3.34 -9.94
CA ALA A 192 -44.63 3.55 -8.61
C ALA A 192 -45.72 2.50 -8.27
N ALA A 193 -46.50 2.05 -9.25
CA ALA A 193 -47.49 0.99 -9.05
C ALA A 193 -46.80 -0.40 -8.93
N GLN A 194 -45.74 -0.66 -9.72
CA GLN A 194 -45.02 -1.92 -9.69
C GLN A 194 -44.37 -2.18 -8.32
N LEU A 195 -43.94 -1.14 -7.59
CA LEU A 195 -43.39 -1.26 -6.24
C LEU A 195 -44.38 -1.77 -5.18
N MET A 196 -45.65 -1.80 -5.47
CA MET A 196 -46.65 -2.26 -4.50
C MET A 196 -46.62 -3.76 -4.22
N LEU A 197 -45.95 -4.56 -5.08
CA LEU A 197 -45.93 -6.02 -4.94
C LEU A 197 -45.34 -6.47 -3.60
N GLY A 198 -44.20 -5.92 -3.16
CA GLY A 198 -43.61 -6.24 -1.87
C GLY A 198 -44.54 -5.87 -0.72
N THR A 199 -45.11 -4.67 -0.78
CA THR A 199 -46.11 -4.20 0.21
C THR A 199 -47.35 -5.07 0.22
N ILE A 200 -47.91 -5.46 -0.94
CA ILE A 200 -49.07 -6.36 -1.04
C ILE A 200 -48.78 -7.68 -0.32
N SER A 201 -47.65 -8.31 -0.62
CA SER A 201 -47.28 -9.58 0.00
C SER A 201 -47.16 -9.47 1.52
N ILE A 202 -46.53 -8.40 2.04
CA ILE A 202 -46.39 -8.14 3.48
C ILE A 202 -47.77 -7.90 4.14
N LEU A 203 -48.66 -7.15 3.49
CA LEU A 203 -50.01 -6.90 4.01
C LEU A 203 -50.84 -8.19 4.09
N LEU A 204 -50.71 -9.07 3.08
CA LEU A 204 -51.36 -10.39 3.08
C LEU A 204 -50.78 -11.29 4.19
N ASP A 205 -49.49 -11.24 4.44
CA ASP A 205 -48.85 -11.97 5.56
C ASP A 205 -49.36 -11.48 6.94
N ARG A 206 -49.76 -10.21 7.02
CA ARG A 206 -50.30 -9.56 8.24
C ARG A 206 -51.84 -9.63 8.32
N GLU A 207 -52.47 -10.34 7.40
CA GLU A 207 -53.94 -10.46 7.30
C GLU A 207 -54.66 -9.10 7.12
N GLN A 208 -53.96 -8.07 6.62
CA GLN A 208 -54.50 -6.74 6.33
C GLN A 208 -55.12 -6.72 4.93
N TYR A 209 -56.21 -7.50 4.75
CA TYR A 209 -56.78 -7.81 3.45
C TYR A 209 -57.42 -6.61 2.74
N GLU A 210 -57.99 -5.67 3.46
CA GLU A 210 -58.59 -4.46 2.86
C GLU A 210 -57.52 -3.56 2.23
N ASP A 211 -56.42 -3.35 2.95
CA ASP A 211 -55.30 -2.58 2.42
C ASP A 211 -54.60 -3.32 1.27
N ALA A 212 -54.36 -4.63 1.40
CA ALA A 212 -53.84 -5.44 0.32
C ALA A 212 -54.70 -5.35 -0.95
N ASN A 213 -56.02 -5.42 -0.83
CA ASN A 213 -56.92 -5.30 -1.98
C ASN A 213 -56.83 -3.93 -2.67
N ARG A 214 -56.76 -2.86 -1.90
CA ARG A 214 -56.58 -1.50 -2.45
C ARG A 214 -55.28 -1.40 -3.26
N TYR A 215 -54.18 -1.91 -2.75
CA TYR A 215 -52.90 -1.94 -3.46
C TYR A 215 -52.96 -2.87 -4.68
N ILE A 216 -53.60 -4.04 -4.60
CA ILE A 216 -53.80 -4.93 -5.75
C ILE A 216 -54.56 -4.22 -6.88
N GLN A 217 -55.63 -3.49 -6.58
CA GLN A 217 -56.39 -2.76 -7.60
C GLN A 217 -55.56 -1.68 -8.30
N ILE A 218 -54.78 -0.88 -7.53
CA ILE A 218 -53.88 0.13 -8.10
C ILE A 218 -52.84 -0.55 -8.97
N PHE A 219 -52.22 -1.63 -8.48
CA PHE A 219 -51.23 -2.40 -9.22
C PHE A 219 -51.75 -2.92 -10.55
N GLU A 220 -52.95 -3.52 -10.54
CA GLU A 220 -53.58 -4.05 -11.76
C GLU A 220 -53.87 -2.95 -12.79
N GLN A 221 -54.29 -1.76 -12.33
CA GLN A 221 -54.70 -0.65 -13.21
C GLN A 221 -53.52 0.19 -13.71
N GLU A 222 -52.50 0.38 -12.89
CA GLU A 222 -51.47 1.40 -13.14
C GLU A 222 -50.09 0.83 -13.44
N SER A 223 -49.81 -0.47 -13.17
CA SER A 223 -48.45 -1.04 -13.37
C SER A 223 -48.04 -1.18 -14.83
N GLY A 224 -48.99 -1.16 -15.76
CA GLY A 224 -48.74 -1.41 -17.18
C GLY A 224 -48.40 -2.88 -17.51
N TRP A 225 -48.58 -3.80 -16.55
CA TRP A 225 -48.27 -5.22 -16.75
C TRP A 225 -49.50 -6.05 -17.14
N PHE A 226 -50.68 -5.47 -17.12
CA PHE A 226 -51.92 -6.16 -17.47
C PHE A 226 -52.45 -5.67 -18.82
N ASP A 227 -52.93 -6.60 -19.65
CA ASP A 227 -53.66 -6.29 -20.88
C ASP A 227 -55.13 -5.94 -20.60
N SER A 228 -55.89 -5.58 -21.67
CA SER A 228 -57.31 -5.26 -21.59
C SER A 228 -58.17 -6.41 -21.06
N ASP A 229 -57.72 -7.64 -21.21
CA ASP A 229 -58.43 -8.86 -20.77
C ASP A 229 -58.05 -9.28 -19.34
N GLY A 230 -57.19 -8.49 -18.66
CA GLY A 230 -56.70 -8.74 -17.31
C GLY A 230 -55.66 -9.86 -17.21
N ASN A 231 -54.99 -10.20 -18.31
CA ASN A 231 -53.86 -11.12 -18.27
C ASN A 231 -52.56 -10.34 -18.04
N ILE A 232 -51.71 -10.90 -17.22
CA ILE A 232 -50.42 -10.29 -16.92
C ILE A 232 -49.37 -10.62 -18.01
N MET A 233 -48.44 -9.72 -18.24
CA MET A 233 -47.31 -9.88 -19.14
C MET A 233 -46.54 -11.17 -18.82
N GLU A 234 -46.05 -11.86 -19.87
CA GLU A 234 -45.23 -13.07 -19.75
C GLU A 234 -44.02 -12.86 -18.84
N GLY A 235 -43.77 -13.81 -17.94
CA GLY A 235 -42.73 -13.75 -16.93
C GLY A 235 -43.09 -12.99 -15.65
N LYS A 236 -44.34 -12.47 -15.55
CA LYS A 236 -44.85 -11.78 -14.34
C LYS A 236 -45.94 -12.57 -13.61
N GLU A 237 -46.18 -13.81 -13.99
CA GLU A 237 -47.29 -14.63 -13.51
C GLU A 237 -47.24 -14.94 -12.01
N LEU A 238 -46.07 -14.79 -11.36
CA LEU A 238 -45.95 -14.89 -9.90
C LEU A 238 -46.89 -13.88 -9.19
N CYS A 239 -47.17 -12.73 -9.80
CA CYS A 239 -48.06 -11.73 -9.23
C CYS A 239 -49.52 -12.25 -9.05
N TYR A 240 -49.91 -13.24 -9.82
CA TYR A 240 -51.19 -13.93 -9.63
C TYR A 240 -51.30 -14.65 -8.28
N TYR A 241 -50.18 -15.05 -7.69
CA TYR A 241 -50.15 -15.73 -6.40
C TYR A 241 -50.74 -14.85 -5.28
N ASP A 242 -50.33 -13.60 -5.18
CA ASP A 242 -50.84 -12.67 -4.16
C ASP A 242 -52.31 -12.31 -4.40
N LYS A 243 -52.74 -12.18 -5.66
CA LYS A 243 -54.14 -12.05 -5.99
C LYS A 243 -54.95 -13.28 -5.54
N GLY A 244 -54.41 -14.49 -5.79
CA GLY A 244 -55.04 -15.76 -5.32
C GLY A 244 -55.13 -15.82 -3.80
N ARG A 245 -54.10 -15.40 -3.08
CA ARG A 245 -54.10 -15.33 -1.60
C ARG A 245 -55.19 -14.41 -1.07
N TYR A 246 -55.27 -13.21 -1.63
CA TYR A 246 -56.36 -12.28 -1.28
C TYR A 246 -57.76 -12.87 -1.53
N LEU A 247 -57.99 -13.44 -2.74
CA LEU A 247 -59.30 -14.02 -3.09
C LEU A 247 -59.65 -15.20 -2.18
N LEU A 248 -58.68 -16.02 -1.80
CA LEU A 248 -58.92 -17.13 -0.87
C LEU A 248 -59.32 -16.61 0.52
N ALA A 249 -58.63 -15.59 1.02
CA ALA A 249 -58.98 -14.94 2.28
C ALA A 249 -60.39 -14.31 2.22
N ALA A 250 -60.75 -13.67 1.12
CA ALA A 250 -62.06 -13.09 0.88
C ALA A 250 -63.18 -14.13 0.63
N GLY A 251 -62.91 -15.44 0.75
CA GLY A 251 -63.88 -16.50 0.55
C GLY A 251 -64.20 -16.82 -0.90
N LYS A 252 -63.56 -16.16 -1.88
CA LYS A 252 -63.79 -16.39 -3.32
C LYS A 252 -62.93 -17.55 -3.83
N THR A 253 -63.17 -18.74 -3.30
CA THR A 253 -62.34 -19.92 -3.41
C THR A 253 -62.13 -20.39 -4.86
N ASP A 254 -63.17 -20.32 -5.72
CA ASP A 254 -63.05 -20.72 -7.14
C ASP A 254 -62.19 -19.74 -7.95
N SER A 255 -62.32 -18.45 -7.67
CA SER A 255 -61.45 -17.44 -8.27
C SER A 255 -60.00 -17.61 -7.81
N ALA A 256 -59.79 -17.89 -6.53
CA ALA A 256 -58.45 -18.15 -6.00
C ALA A 256 -57.80 -19.36 -6.70
N LEU A 257 -58.55 -20.44 -6.90
CA LEU A 257 -58.12 -21.64 -7.61
C LEU A 257 -57.61 -21.30 -9.03
N LEU A 258 -58.35 -20.46 -9.76
CA LEU A 258 -57.99 -20.01 -11.10
C LEU A 258 -56.66 -19.26 -11.10
N TYR A 259 -56.45 -18.32 -10.17
CA TYR A 259 -55.22 -17.52 -10.08
C TYR A 259 -54.02 -18.37 -9.67
N PHE A 260 -54.16 -19.33 -8.76
CA PHE A 260 -53.09 -20.26 -8.42
C PHE A 260 -52.73 -21.22 -9.57
N GLN A 261 -53.72 -21.62 -10.39
CA GLN A 261 -53.45 -22.35 -11.64
C GLN A 261 -52.68 -21.50 -12.65
N LYS A 262 -53.05 -20.21 -12.82
CA LYS A 262 -52.28 -19.28 -13.65
C LYS A 262 -50.85 -19.14 -13.15
N THR A 263 -50.64 -19.04 -11.84
CA THR A 263 -49.28 -19.02 -11.25
C THR A 263 -48.50 -20.29 -11.58
N LEU A 264 -49.14 -21.47 -11.41
CA LEU A 264 -48.50 -22.76 -11.71
C LEU A 264 -48.11 -22.88 -13.18
N ASN A 265 -49.03 -22.51 -14.09
CA ASN A 265 -48.86 -22.58 -15.54
C ASN A 265 -47.81 -21.57 -16.03
N GLY A 266 -47.63 -20.46 -15.33
CA GLY A 266 -46.57 -19.46 -15.57
C GLY A 266 -45.19 -19.86 -15.09
N GLY A 267 -44.97 -21.14 -14.69
CA GLY A 267 -43.64 -21.65 -14.32
C GLY A 267 -43.27 -21.49 -12.85
N TRP A 268 -44.26 -21.25 -11.97
CA TRP A 268 -44.03 -21.10 -10.53
C TRP A 268 -44.66 -22.26 -9.71
N PRO A 269 -44.06 -23.50 -9.81
CA PRO A 269 -44.69 -24.71 -9.24
C PRO A 269 -44.76 -24.69 -7.72
N GLU A 270 -43.80 -24.08 -7.02
CA GLU A 270 -43.86 -23.97 -5.56
C GLU A 270 -45.05 -23.12 -5.13
N SER A 271 -45.11 -21.87 -5.58
CA SER A 271 -46.15 -20.91 -5.22
C SER A 271 -47.54 -21.39 -5.70
N GLY A 272 -47.61 -21.88 -6.93
CA GLY A 272 -48.86 -22.41 -7.49
C GLY A 272 -49.42 -23.60 -6.70
N ASN A 273 -48.60 -24.61 -6.43
CA ASN A 273 -48.99 -25.80 -5.65
C ASN A 273 -49.35 -25.46 -4.20
N ARG A 274 -48.60 -24.52 -3.58
CA ARG A 274 -48.87 -24.01 -2.23
C ARG A 274 -50.24 -23.34 -2.16
N GLY A 275 -50.56 -22.50 -3.17
CA GLY A 275 -51.87 -21.86 -3.25
C GLY A 275 -53.00 -22.86 -3.50
N LEU A 276 -52.79 -23.82 -4.41
CA LEU A 276 -53.79 -24.89 -4.67
C LEU A 276 -54.03 -25.78 -3.45
N LEU A 277 -52.95 -26.11 -2.70
CA LEU A 277 -53.06 -26.83 -1.42
C LEU A 277 -54.00 -26.06 -0.47
N ALA A 278 -53.74 -24.77 -0.25
CA ALA A 278 -54.57 -23.94 0.63
C ALA A 278 -56.05 -23.87 0.19
N VAL A 279 -56.31 -23.85 -1.12
CA VAL A 279 -57.70 -23.91 -1.66
C VAL A 279 -58.37 -25.23 -1.29
N TYR A 280 -57.68 -26.38 -1.49
CA TYR A 280 -58.26 -27.70 -1.23
C TYR A 280 -58.37 -28.01 0.25
N GLU A 281 -57.50 -27.49 1.09
CA GLU A 281 -57.65 -27.51 2.55
C GLU A 281 -58.92 -26.78 2.97
N LYS A 282 -59.18 -25.58 2.43
CA LYS A 282 -60.41 -24.81 2.70
C LYS A 282 -61.65 -25.51 2.19
N LYS A 283 -61.57 -26.24 1.05
CA LYS A 283 -62.65 -27.07 0.50
C LYS A 283 -62.80 -28.42 1.20
N ASN A 284 -61.87 -28.81 2.06
CA ASN A 284 -61.80 -30.08 2.77
C ASN A 284 -61.89 -31.30 1.83
N ILE A 285 -61.06 -31.33 0.76
CA ILE A 285 -61.03 -32.43 -0.23
C ILE A 285 -59.72 -33.24 -0.04
N PRO A 286 -59.76 -34.37 0.68
CA PRO A 286 -58.58 -35.11 1.14
C PRO A 286 -57.62 -35.53 0.01
N ASP A 287 -58.12 -36.08 -1.09
CA ASP A 287 -57.32 -36.56 -2.20
C ASP A 287 -56.53 -35.42 -2.87
N SER A 288 -57.18 -34.26 -3.03
CA SER A 288 -56.51 -33.08 -3.59
C SER A 288 -55.51 -32.47 -2.61
N ILE A 289 -55.82 -32.47 -1.31
CA ILE A 289 -54.88 -32.04 -0.27
C ILE A 289 -53.60 -32.90 -0.34
N ALA A 290 -53.75 -34.25 -0.32
CA ALA A 290 -52.62 -35.17 -0.42
C ALA A 290 -51.81 -34.95 -1.71
N LYS A 291 -52.49 -34.76 -2.85
CA LYS A 291 -51.85 -34.49 -4.14
C LYS A 291 -51.00 -33.21 -4.11
N TYR A 292 -51.62 -32.08 -3.73
CA TYR A 292 -50.92 -30.79 -3.80
C TYR A 292 -49.93 -30.60 -2.68
N ALA A 293 -50.09 -31.22 -1.52
CA ALA A 293 -49.08 -31.28 -0.48
C ALA A 293 -47.78 -31.99 -0.99
N LYS A 294 -47.93 -33.14 -1.68
CA LYS A 294 -46.80 -33.84 -2.30
C LYS A 294 -46.15 -33.02 -3.40
N LEU A 295 -46.90 -32.35 -4.27
CA LEU A 295 -46.38 -31.52 -5.34
C LEU A 295 -45.65 -30.27 -4.81
N PHE A 296 -46.23 -29.65 -3.77
CA PHE A 296 -45.59 -28.52 -3.08
C PHE A 296 -44.28 -28.94 -2.41
N ALA A 297 -44.28 -30.05 -1.66
CA ALA A 297 -43.08 -30.56 -1.05
C ALA A 297 -41.96 -30.84 -2.07
N ALA A 298 -42.29 -31.52 -3.18
CA ALA A 298 -41.35 -31.82 -4.24
C ALA A 298 -40.76 -30.55 -4.89
N ALA A 299 -41.60 -29.53 -5.14
CA ALA A 299 -41.16 -28.25 -5.71
C ALA A 299 -40.30 -27.46 -4.72
N ASN A 300 -40.66 -27.47 -3.43
CA ASN A 300 -39.90 -26.82 -2.36
C ASN A 300 -38.56 -27.50 -2.13
N ASP A 301 -38.52 -28.83 -2.10
CA ASP A 301 -37.25 -29.57 -1.93
C ASP A 301 -36.30 -29.34 -3.10
N SER A 302 -36.81 -29.29 -4.33
CA SER A 302 -36.02 -28.97 -5.51
C SER A 302 -35.42 -27.56 -5.42
N ASN A 303 -36.22 -26.58 -5.06
CA ASN A 303 -35.77 -25.20 -4.85
C ASN A 303 -34.78 -25.10 -3.70
N PHE A 304 -35.06 -25.78 -2.58
CA PHE A 304 -34.21 -25.77 -1.38
C PHE A 304 -32.83 -26.37 -1.66
N LEU A 305 -32.75 -27.51 -2.35
CA LEU A 305 -31.49 -28.16 -2.72
C LEU A 305 -30.69 -27.28 -3.68
N HIS A 306 -31.31 -26.74 -4.71
CA HIS A 306 -30.65 -25.86 -5.69
C HIS A 306 -30.09 -24.61 -5.01
N VAL A 307 -30.93 -23.90 -4.26
CA VAL A 307 -30.54 -22.67 -3.56
C VAL A 307 -29.48 -22.92 -2.49
N ASN A 308 -29.53 -24.02 -1.75
CA ASN A 308 -28.53 -24.29 -0.71
C ASN A 308 -27.19 -24.74 -1.27
N GLN A 309 -27.16 -25.56 -2.33
CA GLN A 309 -25.90 -25.94 -2.97
C GLN A 309 -25.21 -24.72 -3.56
N GLU A 310 -25.95 -23.87 -4.25
CA GLU A 310 -25.43 -22.65 -4.82
C GLU A 310 -24.96 -21.67 -3.72
N LYS A 311 -25.76 -21.49 -2.67
CA LYS A 311 -25.39 -20.65 -1.50
C LYS A 311 -24.12 -21.11 -0.82
N VAL A 312 -23.96 -22.40 -0.54
CA VAL A 312 -22.77 -22.93 0.13
C VAL A 312 -21.53 -22.71 -0.73
N HIS A 313 -21.61 -22.95 -2.04
CA HIS A 313 -20.51 -22.70 -2.96
C HIS A 313 -20.15 -21.21 -3.02
N GLN A 314 -21.14 -20.36 -3.13
CA GLN A 314 -20.99 -18.90 -3.21
C GLN A 314 -20.45 -18.32 -1.90
N VAL A 315 -20.99 -18.71 -0.74
CA VAL A 315 -20.50 -18.27 0.58
C VAL A 315 -19.07 -18.72 0.81
N SER A 316 -18.71 -19.94 0.41
CA SER A 316 -17.32 -20.42 0.50
C SER A 316 -16.37 -19.57 -0.37
N ALA A 317 -16.74 -19.32 -1.62
CA ALA A 317 -15.96 -18.51 -2.54
C ALA A 317 -15.77 -17.06 -2.04
N MET A 318 -16.85 -16.46 -1.49
CA MET A 318 -16.78 -15.11 -0.92
C MET A 318 -16.03 -15.07 0.41
N TYR A 319 -16.09 -16.13 1.23
CA TYR A 319 -15.29 -16.24 2.44
C TYR A 319 -13.80 -16.27 2.10
N ASP A 320 -13.40 -17.07 1.13
CA ASP A 320 -12.01 -17.14 0.68
C ASP A 320 -11.57 -15.80 0.06
N TYR A 321 -12.40 -15.17 -0.75
CA TYR A 321 -12.14 -13.85 -1.30
C TYR A 321 -11.97 -12.79 -0.19
N SER A 322 -12.90 -12.70 0.75
CA SER A 322 -12.83 -11.73 1.85
C SER A 322 -11.64 -11.99 2.77
N ARG A 323 -11.26 -13.26 2.95
CA ARG A 323 -10.05 -13.67 3.67
C ARG A 323 -8.79 -13.20 2.94
N HIS A 324 -8.70 -13.41 1.62
CA HIS A 324 -7.58 -12.94 0.81
C HIS A 324 -7.48 -11.42 0.80
N GLN A 325 -8.59 -10.71 0.67
CA GLN A 325 -8.61 -9.24 0.77
C GLN A 325 -8.14 -8.75 2.14
N ARG A 326 -8.58 -9.37 3.22
CA ARG A 326 -8.14 -9.01 4.57
C ARG A 326 -6.65 -9.24 4.74
N ILE A 327 -6.12 -10.39 4.28
CA ILE A 327 -4.69 -10.69 4.32
C ILE A 327 -3.91 -9.67 3.49
N ALA A 328 -4.35 -9.36 2.27
CA ALA A 328 -3.72 -8.37 1.41
C ALA A 328 -3.73 -6.96 2.04
N ALA A 329 -4.85 -6.56 2.65
CA ALA A 329 -4.97 -5.28 3.37
C ALA A 329 -4.05 -5.22 4.60
N GLU A 330 -3.95 -6.31 5.36
CA GLU A 330 -3.03 -6.42 6.50
C GLU A 330 -1.58 -6.34 6.05
N GLU A 331 -1.22 -7.02 4.96
CA GLU A 331 0.14 -6.97 4.40
C GLU A 331 0.47 -5.59 3.85
N ALA A 332 -0.45 -4.95 3.14
CA ALA A 332 -0.31 -3.58 2.67
C ALA A 332 -0.13 -2.60 3.84
N ASN A 333 -0.86 -2.79 4.92
CA ASN A 333 -0.72 -1.97 6.13
C ASN A 333 0.62 -2.21 6.85
N LYS A 334 1.06 -3.46 6.95
CA LYS A 334 2.40 -3.82 7.45
C LYS A 334 3.51 -3.24 6.58
N ALA A 335 3.32 -3.23 5.25
CA ALA A 335 4.26 -2.62 4.32
C ALA A 335 4.33 -1.09 4.49
N LYS A 336 3.19 -0.41 4.69
CA LYS A 336 3.15 1.02 5.01
C LYS A 336 3.87 1.33 6.32
N ILE A 337 3.59 0.56 7.38
CA ILE A 337 4.25 0.72 8.69
C ILE A 337 5.77 0.51 8.56
N ARG A 338 6.22 -0.53 7.86
CA ARG A 338 7.65 -0.76 7.59
C ARG A 338 8.28 0.41 6.82
N LYS A 339 7.58 0.94 5.82
CA LYS A 339 8.04 2.12 5.06
C LYS A 339 8.22 3.34 5.96
N TYR A 340 7.23 3.66 6.80
CA TYR A 340 7.33 4.77 7.75
C TYR A 340 8.41 4.54 8.82
N ALA A 341 8.59 3.31 9.30
CA ALA A 341 9.68 2.97 10.22
C ALA A 341 11.06 3.19 9.59
N ILE A 342 11.25 2.79 8.33
CA ILE A 342 12.50 3.05 7.58
C ILE A 342 12.74 4.55 7.44
N PHE A 343 11.73 5.33 7.05
CA PHE A 343 11.86 6.79 6.98
C PHE A 343 12.18 7.42 8.34
N GLY A 344 11.55 6.94 9.42
CA GLY A 344 11.85 7.38 10.78
C GLY A 344 13.30 7.12 11.19
N ILE A 345 13.82 5.93 10.90
CA ILE A 345 15.23 5.56 11.17
C ILE A 345 16.19 6.43 10.35
N LEU A 346 15.91 6.63 9.06
CA LEU A 346 16.72 7.49 8.20
C LEU A 346 16.73 8.94 8.67
N PHE A 347 15.56 9.45 9.08
CA PHE A 347 15.44 10.81 9.62
C PHE A 347 16.20 10.97 10.94
N LEU A 348 16.09 9.99 11.84
CA LEU A 348 16.86 9.99 13.11
C LEU A 348 18.36 9.90 12.85
N GLY A 349 18.78 9.08 11.87
CA GLY A 349 20.17 8.99 11.42
C GLY A 349 20.68 10.32 10.86
N LEU A 350 19.86 11.03 10.08
CA LEU A 350 20.23 12.36 9.57
C LEU A 350 20.36 13.39 10.70
N LEU A 351 19.45 13.38 11.67
CA LEU A 351 19.52 14.26 12.83
C LEU A 351 20.78 13.99 13.68
N THR A 352 21.10 12.73 13.91
CA THR A 352 22.32 12.37 14.64
C THR A 352 23.59 12.76 13.87
N ALA A 353 23.60 12.51 12.55
CA ALA A 353 24.71 12.91 11.69
C ALA A 353 24.91 14.44 11.68
N THR A 354 23.84 15.22 11.60
CA THR A 354 23.90 16.70 11.65
C THR A 354 24.37 17.20 13.01
N ALA A 355 23.92 16.57 14.11
CA ALA A 355 24.36 16.91 15.46
C ALA A 355 25.87 16.61 15.65
N VAL A 356 26.33 15.43 15.20
CA VAL A 356 27.75 15.05 15.23
C VAL A 356 28.59 15.98 14.36
N TYR A 357 28.10 16.28 13.15
CA TYR A 357 28.78 17.22 12.24
C TYR A 357 28.88 18.64 12.82
N SER A 358 27.80 19.12 13.45
CA SER A 358 27.80 20.45 14.09
C SER A 358 28.77 20.52 15.27
N LYS A 359 28.84 19.46 16.11
CA LYS A 359 29.78 19.32 17.20
C LYS A 359 31.22 19.31 16.65
N TYR A 360 31.50 18.47 15.66
CA TYR A 360 32.80 18.40 15.00
C TYR A 360 33.22 19.76 14.43
N ARG A 361 32.34 20.44 13.73
CA ARG A 361 32.62 21.78 13.17
C ARG A 361 32.86 22.83 14.24
N ARG A 362 32.20 22.73 15.39
CA ARG A 362 32.43 23.62 16.55
C ARG A 362 33.82 23.36 17.15
N GLU A 363 34.20 22.11 17.35
CA GLU A 363 35.52 21.73 17.84
C GLU A 363 36.64 22.21 16.91
N GLN A 364 36.48 22.06 15.61
CA GLN A 364 37.42 22.57 14.61
C GLN A 364 37.57 24.10 14.67
N ARG A 365 36.46 24.85 14.81
CA ARG A 365 36.55 26.31 14.95
C ARG A 365 37.32 26.74 16.21
N VAL A 366 37.13 26.03 17.32
CA VAL A 366 37.84 26.29 18.56
C VAL A 366 39.35 26.05 18.37
N LYS A 367 39.72 24.91 17.75
CA LYS A 367 41.14 24.61 17.45
C LYS A 367 41.81 25.64 16.54
N VAL A 368 41.10 26.05 15.47
CA VAL A 368 41.63 27.08 14.56
C VAL A 368 41.79 28.43 15.28
N ALA A 369 40.85 28.81 16.14
CA ALA A 369 40.95 30.03 16.93
C ALA A 369 42.14 29.97 17.91
N GLU A 370 42.40 28.84 18.54
CA GLU A 370 43.52 28.60 19.42
C GLU A 370 44.87 28.68 18.68
N ILE A 371 44.98 28.03 17.52
CA ILE A 371 46.19 28.13 16.65
C ILE A 371 46.44 29.58 16.24
N ASN A 372 45.41 30.30 15.81
CA ASN A 372 45.57 31.71 15.41
C ASN A 372 46.04 32.58 16.59
N ARG A 373 45.51 32.32 17.80
CA ARG A 373 45.93 33.02 19.01
C ARG A 373 47.40 32.72 19.33
N LEU A 374 47.76 31.43 19.39
CA LEU A 374 49.16 31.01 19.64
C LEU A 374 50.13 31.58 18.60
N THR A 375 49.72 31.64 17.34
CA THR A 375 50.54 32.23 16.28
C THR A 375 50.74 33.74 16.49
N SER A 376 49.68 34.45 16.89
CA SER A 376 49.73 35.88 17.21
C SER A 376 50.67 36.14 18.42
N ASP A 377 50.50 35.32 19.47
CA ASP A 377 51.31 35.45 20.70
C ASP A 377 52.78 35.13 20.42
N TYR A 378 53.06 34.12 19.58
CA TYR A 378 54.43 33.80 19.12
C TYR A 378 55.05 34.98 18.36
N HIS A 379 54.33 35.56 17.38
CA HIS A 379 54.87 36.72 16.65
C HIS A 379 55.10 37.93 17.53
N SER A 380 54.18 38.18 18.47
CA SER A 380 54.34 39.28 19.46
C SER A 380 55.55 39.07 20.35
N ALA A 381 55.71 37.85 20.90
CA ALA A 381 56.86 37.50 21.76
C ALA A 381 58.19 37.61 20.98
N LYS A 382 58.22 37.08 19.74
CA LYS A 382 59.40 37.13 18.87
C LYS A 382 59.80 38.57 18.52
N THR A 383 58.82 39.44 18.17
CA THR A 383 59.08 40.83 17.87
C THR A 383 59.62 41.59 19.10
N THR A 384 59.05 41.30 20.27
CA THR A 384 59.46 41.91 21.53
C THR A 384 60.87 41.45 21.92
N SER A 385 61.20 40.16 21.79
CA SER A 385 62.51 39.61 22.01
C SER A 385 63.55 40.25 21.09
N GLN A 386 63.21 40.41 19.80
CA GLN A 386 64.13 41.08 18.85
C GLN A 386 64.40 42.53 19.22
N ARG A 387 63.35 43.32 19.58
CA ARG A 387 63.53 44.72 20.01
C ARG A 387 64.38 44.81 21.27
N LEU A 388 64.15 43.93 22.27
CA LEU A 388 64.94 43.90 23.48
C LEU A 388 66.41 43.51 23.22
N SER A 389 66.69 42.63 22.24
CA SER A 389 68.00 42.25 21.79
C SER A 389 68.72 43.41 21.09
N GLU A 390 67.97 44.17 20.24
CA GLU A 390 68.49 45.39 19.59
C GLU A 390 68.83 46.50 20.63
N ASP A 391 67.94 46.71 21.61
CA ASP A 391 68.14 47.63 22.73
C ASP A 391 69.39 47.27 23.56
N LEU A 392 69.57 45.97 23.86
CA LEU A 392 70.73 45.46 24.55
C LEU A 392 72.03 45.69 23.75
N ALA A 393 72.02 45.47 22.42
CA ALA A 393 73.19 45.72 21.56
C ALA A 393 73.54 47.22 21.53
N MET A 394 72.54 48.07 21.55
CA MET A 394 72.68 49.51 21.60
C MET A 394 73.29 49.99 22.96
N LEU A 395 72.78 49.41 24.10
CA LEU A 395 73.28 49.70 25.44
C LEU A 395 74.66 49.18 25.67
N ALA A 396 75.06 48.04 25.09
CA ALA A 396 76.40 47.49 25.16
C ALA A 396 77.47 48.37 24.45
N GLY A 397 77.05 49.22 23.49
CA GLY A 397 77.90 50.19 22.80
C GLY A 397 78.21 51.48 23.60
N ILE A 398 77.43 51.73 24.68
CA ILE A 398 77.61 52.88 25.58
C ILE A 398 78.26 52.39 26.91
N LYS A 399 79.58 52.46 26.96
CA LYS A 399 80.33 52.03 28.12
C LYS A 399 80.02 52.99 29.30
N GLU A 400 79.39 52.46 30.35
CA GLU A 400 79.30 53.07 31.71
C GLU A 400 77.96 53.37 32.33
N VAL A 401 76.79 52.83 31.89
CA VAL A 401 75.56 53.01 32.68
C VAL A 401 74.71 51.73 32.70
N ASN A 402 74.70 51.03 33.83
CA ASN A 402 73.69 50.08 34.33
C ASN A 402 73.81 48.58 33.94
N GLU A 403 74.81 47.89 34.57
CA GLU A 403 74.77 46.42 34.65
C GLU A 403 73.43 45.86 35.13
N LYS A 404 72.74 46.55 36.01
CA LYS A 404 71.37 46.14 36.50
C LYS A 404 70.32 46.15 35.42
N MET A 405 70.31 47.14 34.55
CA MET A 405 69.31 47.25 33.44
C MET A 405 69.55 46.24 32.33
N ILE A 406 70.83 45.91 32.05
CA ILE A 406 71.23 44.84 31.12
C ILE A 406 70.79 43.49 31.67
N GLN A 407 70.94 43.25 32.97
CA GLN A 407 70.60 42.00 33.64
C GLN A 407 69.08 41.81 33.66
N GLU A 408 68.28 42.87 33.95
CA GLU A 408 66.77 42.84 33.88
C GLU A 408 66.28 42.56 32.46
N ARG A 409 66.91 43.15 31.44
CA ARG A 409 66.54 42.89 30.03
C ARG A 409 66.93 41.48 29.57
N GLN A 410 68.01 40.95 30.01
CA GLN A 410 68.43 39.57 29.72
C GLN A 410 67.47 38.56 30.30
N ILE A 411 66.96 38.77 31.56
CA ILE A 411 65.99 37.90 32.19
C ILE A 411 64.67 37.95 31.39
N GLN A 412 64.22 39.12 30.87
CA GLN A 412 63.04 39.27 30.04
C GLN A 412 63.19 38.53 28.70
N ILE A 413 64.33 38.55 28.05
CA ILE A 413 64.65 37.84 26.83
C ILE A 413 64.60 36.33 27.04
N ASP A 414 65.16 35.83 28.15
CA ASP A 414 65.15 34.41 28.46
C ASP A 414 63.72 33.90 28.73
N ASP A 415 62.86 34.64 29.47
CA ASP A 415 61.43 34.31 29.68
C ASP A 415 60.66 34.29 28.36
N LEU A 416 60.93 35.24 27.44
CA LEU A 416 60.29 35.29 26.13
C LEU A 416 60.75 34.13 25.24
N ASN A 417 61.97 33.76 25.28
CA ASN A 417 62.53 32.63 24.51
C ASN A 417 61.91 31.29 25.01
N ASP A 418 61.73 31.13 26.32
CA ASP A 418 61.09 29.96 26.89
C ASP A 418 59.58 29.88 26.42
N LYS A 419 58.88 30.99 26.42
CA LYS A 419 57.52 31.05 25.86
C LYS A 419 57.47 30.76 24.36
N ILE A 420 58.42 31.26 23.58
CA ILE A 420 58.54 30.94 22.16
C ILE A 420 58.70 29.44 21.96
N LEU A 421 59.56 28.78 22.75
CA LEU A 421 59.75 27.35 22.67
C LEU A 421 58.50 26.55 23.02
N GLU A 422 57.75 27.00 24.03
CA GLU A 422 56.46 26.41 24.40
C GLU A 422 55.43 26.54 23.27
N TYR A 423 55.28 27.73 22.67
CA TYR A 423 54.37 27.95 21.54
C TYR A 423 54.76 27.12 20.31
N GLU A 424 56.07 26.96 20.03
CA GLU A 424 56.52 26.08 18.94
C GLU A 424 56.15 24.61 19.17
N ARG A 425 56.25 24.11 20.40
CA ARG A 425 55.81 22.75 20.75
C ARG A 425 54.30 22.56 20.55
N LEU A 426 53.48 23.52 21.02
CA LEU A 426 52.02 23.47 20.87
C LEU A 426 51.62 23.51 19.40
N LEU A 427 52.23 24.35 18.57
CA LEU A 427 51.96 24.42 17.12
C LEU A 427 52.36 23.15 16.39
N GLN A 428 53.45 22.48 16.79
CA GLN A 428 53.89 21.20 16.23
C GLN A 428 52.88 20.09 16.57
N SER A 429 52.39 20.03 17.79
CA SER A 429 51.37 19.07 18.22
C SER A 429 50.08 19.21 17.39
N HIS A 430 49.57 20.43 17.19
CA HIS A 430 48.39 20.67 16.34
C HIS A 430 48.62 20.24 14.88
N ARG A 431 49.79 20.48 14.31
CA ARG A 431 50.13 20.01 12.95
C ARG A 431 50.20 18.49 12.85
N ALA A 432 50.63 17.80 13.89
CA ALA A 432 50.67 16.34 13.94
C ALA A 432 49.26 15.76 13.98
N ASP A 433 48.33 16.37 14.73
CA ASP A 433 46.93 15.98 14.79
C ASP A 433 46.22 16.16 13.43
N GLU A 434 46.48 17.26 12.72
CA GLU A 434 45.93 17.47 11.36
C GLU A 434 46.41 16.37 10.38
N LYS A 435 47.66 16.02 10.40
CA LYS A 435 48.24 14.94 9.56
C LYS A 435 47.65 13.58 9.90
N LEU A 436 47.42 13.28 11.17
CA LEU A 436 46.78 12.05 11.62
C LEU A 436 45.30 12.00 11.17
N MET A 437 44.61 13.12 11.23
CA MET A 437 43.24 13.23 10.73
C MET A 437 43.18 12.99 9.22
N ALA A 438 44.04 13.60 8.45
CA ALA A 438 44.13 13.39 7.00
C ALA A 438 44.47 11.93 6.64
N LEU A 439 45.37 11.28 7.41
CA LEU A 439 45.63 9.85 7.28
C LEU A 439 44.37 9.00 7.53
N LYS A 440 43.63 9.28 8.58
CA LYS A 440 42.41 8.53 8.91
C LYS A 440 41.30 8.66 7.87
N GLN A 441 41.29 9.71 7.08
CA GLN A 441 40.30 9.97 6.03
C GLN A 441 40.70 9.40 4.65
N CYS A 442 41.90 8.80 4.51
CA CYS A 442 42.31 8.26 3.23
C CYS A 442 41.59 6.92 2.91
N GLU A 443 41.33 6.67 1.63
CA GLU A 443 40.56 5.54 1.10
C GLU A 443 41.05 4.16 1.62
N ILE A 444 42.36 3.99 1.75
CA ILE A 444 42.95 2.73 2.25
C ILE A 444 42.61 2.49 3.72
N VAL A 445 42.58 3.53 4.56
CA VAL A 445 42.18 3.41 5.97
C VAL A 445 40.68 3.11 6.09
N GLU A 446 39.87 3.69 5.24
CA GLU A 446 38.44 3.32 5.13
C GLU A 446 38.25 1.85 4.72
N HIS A 447 39.07 1.35 3.79
CA HIS A 447 39.10 -0.07 3.43
C HIS A 447 39.41 -0.96 4.65
N PHE A 448 40.38 -0.62 5.47
CA PHE A 448 40.68 -1.33 6.70
C PHE A 448 39.59 -1.19 7.76
N ASN A 449 38.93 -0.03 7.87
CA ASN A 449 37.79 0.18 8.77
C ASN A 449 36.59 -0.70 8.40
N ARG A 450 36.33 -0.94 7.12
CA ARG A 450 35.27 -1.87 6.69
C ARG A 450 35.56 -3.32 7.08
N LYS A 451 36.81 -3.68 7.27
CA LYS A 451 37.25 -5.02 7.69
C LYS A 451 37.17 -5.28 9.21
N LYS A 452 36.76 -4.30 10.00
CA LYS A 452 36.52 -4.43 11.45
C LYS A 452 35.27 -5.23 11.81
N HIS A 453 34.31 -5.40 10.89
CA HIS A 453 33.03 -6.05 11.17
C HIS A 453 32.93 -7.39 10.43
N PRO A 454 32.53 -8.47 11.11
CA PRO A 454 32.34 -9.77 10.47
C PRO A 454 31.07 -9.75 9.62
N THR A 455 31.21 -9.53 8.33
CA THR A 455 30.15 -9.80 7.36
C THR A 455 30.55 -11.00 6.51
N LEU A 456 29.60 -11.83 6.13
CA LEU A 456 29.72 -13.19 5.60
C LEU A 456 30.69 -13.44 4.41
N HIS A 457 31.41 -12.45 3.91
CA HIS A 457 32.26 -12.60 2.71
C HIS A 457 33.56 -11.74 2.70
N TYR A 458 34.12 -11.39 3.85
CA TYR A 458 35.37 -10.61 3.86
C TYR A 458 36.62 -11.47 4.14
N SER A 459 37.54 -11.52 3.16
CA SER A 459 38.88 -12.00 3.35
C SER A 459 39.75 -10.95 4.10
N ALA A 460 40.78 -11.39 4.83
CA ALA A 460 41.78 -10.50 5.44
C ALA A 460 42.42 -9.58 4.40
N PRO A 461 42.94 -8.37 4.80
CA PRO A 461 43.63 -7.49 3.88
C PRO A 461 44.80 -8.19 3.20
N SER A 462 44.88 -8.03 1.87
CA SER A 462 45.98 -8.62 1.08
C SER A 462 47.33 -7.95 1.38
N GLY A 463 48.40 -8.60 1.01
CA GLY A 463 49.77 -7.99 1.10
C GLY A 463 49.87 -6.66 0.33
N GLN A 464 49.07 -6.47 -0.72
CA GLN A 464 49.02 -5.23 -1.47
C GLN A 464 48.29 -4.12 -0.72
N ASP A 465 47.27 -4.44 0.07
CA ASP A 465 46.56 -3.48 0.91
C ASP A 465 47.48 -2.97 2.03
N TRP A 466 48.26 -3.84 2.64
CA TRP A 466 49.26 -3.47 3.64
C TRP A 466 50.35 -2.55 3.06
N LYS A 467 50.82 -2.79 1.84
CA LYS A 467 51.75 -1.88 1.15
C LYS A 467 51.16 -0.50 0.92
N LYS A 468 49.88 -0.43 0.49
CA LYS A 468 49.17 0.86 0.31
C LYS A 468 48.99 1.59 1.64
N LEU A 469 48.65 0.87 2.71
CA LEU A 469 48.50 1.45 4.04
C LEU A 469 49.83 2.04 4.51
N ASN A 470 50.93 1.29 4.39
CA ASN A 470 52.27 1.77 4.77
C ASN A 470 52.70 3.01 3.95
N ALA A 471 52.41 3.03 2.63
CA ALA A 471 52.66 4.21 1.79
C ALA A 471 51.89 5.44 2.26
N SER A 472 50.65 5.28 2.77
CA SER A 472 49.90 6.37 3.36
C SER A 472 50.53 6.89 4.65
N PHE A 473 51.06 6.01 5.51
CA PHE A 473 51.81 6.42 6.69
C PHE A 473 53.10 7.16 6.32
N VAL A 474 53.81 6.72 5.30
CA VAL A 474 55.00 7.42 4.79
C VAL A 474 54.66 8.84 4.32
N LYS A 475 53.50 9.00 3.67
CA LYS A 475 53.01 10.30 3.19
C LYS A 475 52.63 11.26 4.32
N TYR A 476 51.86 10.79 5.30
CA TYR A 476 51.25 11.65 6.32
C TYR A 476 52.05 11.71 7.62
N LEU A 477 52.72 10.61 8.03
CA LEU A 477 53.51 10.47 9.25
C LEU A 477 54.89 9.86 8.94
N PRO A 478 55.75 10.56 8.15
CA PRO A 478 57.02 10.01 7.64
C PRO A 478 57.99 9.60 8.74
N LEU A 479 58.06 10.36 9.84
CA LEU A 479 58.93 10.03 10.97
C LEU A 479 58.52 8.74 11.66
N PHE A 480 57.23 8.54 11.86
CA PHE A 480 56.71 7.30 12.44
C PHE A 480 56.96 6.10 11.52
N ALA A 481 56.66 6.21 10.24
CA ALA A 481 56.85 5.14 9.27
C ALA A 481 58.34 4.76 9.15
N SER A 482 59.24 5.76 9.07
CA SER A 482 60.70 5.55 9.02
C SER A 482 61.25 4.89 10.28
N ALA A 483 60.76 5.28 11.45
CA ALA A 483 61.17 4.70 12.73
C ALA A 483 60.75 3.22 12.84
N LEU A 484 59.51 2.87 12.42
CA LEU A 484 59.04 1.47 12.42
C LEU A 484 59.89 0.58 11.50
N GLU A 485 60.31 1.12 10.37
CA GLU A 485 61.07 0.35 9.36
C GLU A 485 62.57 0.20 9.70
N ARG A 486 63.18 1.24 10.29
CA ARG A 486 64.62 1.32 10.39
C ARG A 486 65.18 1.33 11.82
N GLU A 487 64.47 1.88 12.81
CA GLU A 487 64.97 2.05 14.16
C GLU A 487 64.71 0.83 15.05
N PHE A 488 63.49 0.20 14.90
CA PHE A 488 63.10 -0.87 15.80
C PHE A 488 63.10 -2.20 15.05
N ARG A 489 63.74 -3.20 15.53
CA ARG A 489 63.78 -4.56 14.94
C ARG A 489 62.42 -5.28 15.14
N LEU A 490 61.37 -4.74 14.54
CA LEU A 490 60.04 -5.27 14.62
C LEU A 490 59.77 -6.33 13.55
N SER A 491 59.04 -7.39 13.90
CA SER A 491 58.52 -8.31 12.91
C SER A 491 57.42 -7.62 12.06
N GLU A 492 57.12 -8.19 10.92
CA GLU A 492 56.05 -7.66 10.04
C GLU A 492 54.71 -7.54 10.77
N GLN A 493 54.39 -8.51 11.63
CA GLN A 493 53.15 -8.50 12.44
C GLN A 493 53.17 -7.38 13.48
N GLU A 494 54.31 -7.16 14.16
CA GLU A 494 54.46 -6.07 15.13
C GLU A 494 54.35 -4.69 14.45
N GLN A 495 54.93 -4.54 13.25
CA GLN A 495 54.78 -3.30 12.46
C GLN A 495 53.31 -3.04 12.10
N ARG A 496 52.62 -4.05 11.58
CA ARG A 496 51.18 -3.95 11.25
C ARG A 496 50.33 -3.54 12.47
N ILE A 497 50.64 -4.10 13.63
CA ILE A 497 49.98 -3.76 14.89
C ILE A 497 50.23 -2.30 15.27
N CYS A 498 51.45 -1.79 15.14
CA CYS A 498 51.77 -0.39 15.42
C CYS A 498 51.02 0.56 14.48
N LEU A 499 50.86 0.23 13.19
CA LEU A 499 50.06 1.00 12.25
C LEU A 499 48.60 1.05 12.68
N LEU A 500 48.00 -0.09 13.04
CA LEU A 500 46.62 -0.20 13.49
C LEU A 500 46.37 0.52 14.83
N GLU A 501 47.38 0.50 15.76
CA GLU A 501 47.30 1.24 17.03
C GLU A 501 47.19 2.75 16.84
N ILE A 502 48.01 3.33 15.94
CA ILE A 502 47.92 4.76 15.60
C ILE A 502 46.60 5.12 14.99
N LEU A 503 46.02 4.25 14.18
CA LEU A 503 44.66 4.44 13.60
C LEU A 503 43.54 4.27 14.63
N GLY A 504 43.82 3.69 15.80
CA GLY A 504 42.88 3.53 16.91
C GLY A 504 42.05 2.26 16.86
N PHE A 505 42.58 1.18 16.25
CA PHE A 505 41.93 -0.13 16.27
C PHE A 505 42.00 -0.77 17.65
N SER A 506 40.91 -1.33 18.13
CA SER A 506 40.91 -2.16 19.34
C SER A 506 41.63 -3.51 19.12
N THR A 507 42.02 -4.16 20.18
CA THR A 507 42.69 -5.49 20.11
C THR A 507 41.80 -6.53 19.39
N GLY A 508 40.46 -6.50 19.57
CA GLY A 508 39.55 -7.39 18.88
C GLY A 508 39.44 -7.08 17.39
N GLU A 509 39.37 -5.81 17.00
CA GLU A 509 39.36 -5.38 15.60
C GLU A 509 40.66 -5.72 14.88
N MET A 510 41.80 -5.58 15.57
CA MET A 510 43.09 -6.00 15.03
C MET A 510 43.15 -7.50 14.79
N ALA A 511 42.63 -8.29 15.71
CA ALA A 511 42.54 -9.75 15.57
C ALA A 511 41.78 -10.15 14.31
N MET A 512 40.67 -9.48 14.03
CA MET A 512 39.86 -9.71 12.81
C MET A 512 40.62 -9.31 11.54
N VAL A 513 41.21 -8.12 11.53
CA VAL A 513 41.96 -7.59 10.37
C VAL A 513 43.22 -8.42 10.06
N LEU A 514 43.88 -8.97 11.08
CA LEU A 514 45.08 -9.79 10.96
C LEU A 514 44.80 -11.30 10.81
N ASP A 515 43.51 -11.70 10.79
CA ASP A 515 43.06 -13.10 10.76
C ASP A 515 43.78 -13.95 11.85
N THR A 516 43.68 -13.49 13.08
CA THR A 516 44.35 -14.11 14.23
C THR A 516 43.52 -13.99 15.52
N THR A 517 44.03 -14.46 16.64
CA THR A 517 43.34 -14.35 17.93
C THR A 517 43.73 -13.06 18.67
N SER A 518 42.82 -12.56 19.52
CA SER A 518 43.12 -11.39 20.39
C SER A 518 44.32 -11.63 21.33
N GLN A 519 44.58 -12.89 21.69
CA GLN A 519 45.74 -13.24 22.51
C GLN A 519 47.06 -13.03 21.75
N VAL A 520 47.12 -13.42 20.48
CA VAL A 520 48.27 -13.21 19.60
C VAL A 520 48.53 -11.72 19.41
N VAL A 521 47.47 -10.93 19.18
CA VAL A 521 47.60 -9.46 19.07
C VAL A 521 48.13 -8.86 20.39
N THR A 522 47.60 -9.29 21.54
CA THR A 522 48.04 -8.81 22.85
C THR A 522 49.53 -9.10 23.08
N ASN A 523 49.99 -10.30 22.76
CA ASN A 523 51.40 -10.69 22.90
C ASN A 523 52.31 -9.86 21.97
N ALA A 524 51.88 -9.65 20.72
CA ALA A 524 52.64 -8.85 19.77
C ALA A 524 52.67 -7.35 20.15
N LYS A 525 51.59 -6.81 20.73
CA LYS A 525 51.56 -5.45 21.30
C LYS A 525 52.57 -5.31 22.46
N ALA A 526 52.63 -6.27 23.36
CA ALA A 526 53.56 -6.27 24.46
C ALA A 526 55.04 -6.36 23.95
N SER A 527 55.28 -7.24 22.97
CA SER A 527 56.59 -7.37 22.33
C SER A 527 57.03 -6.10 21.60
N ALA A 528 56.17 -5.49 20.82
CA ALA A 528 56.45 -4.22 20.15
C ALA A 528 56.72 -3.10 21.16
N ASN A 529 55.91 -3.01 22.22
CA ASN A 529 56.12 -2.01 23.28
C ASN A 529 57.46 -2.21 24.03
N GLN A 530 57.85 -3.47 24.25
CA GLN A 530 59.14 -3.80 24.84
C GLN A 530 60.31 -3.36 23.93
N LYS A 531 60.19 -3.61 22.63
CA LYS A 531 61.25 -3.27 21.66
C LYS A 531 61.38 -1.76 21.42
N ILE A 532 60.29 -1.02 21.44
CA ILE A 532 60.26 0.42 21.15
C ILE A 532 60.51 1.26 22.40
N PHE A 533 59.93 0.87 23.54
CA PHE A 533 59.85 1.69 24.75
C PHE A 533 60.41 1.01 26.00
N SER A 534 60.99 -0.21 25.88
CA SER A 534 61.44 -1.04 26.99
C SER A 534 60.35 -1.34 28.05
N GLN A 535 59.06 -1.37 27.65
CA GLN A 535 57.92 -1.61 28.51
C GLN A 535 57.16 -2.86 28.06
N ASN A 536 57.07 -3.87 28.92
CA ASN A 536 56.34 -5.12 28.61
C ASN A 536 54.86 -5.04 29.02
N LYS A 537 54.10 -4.04 28.50
CA LYS A 537 52.66 -3.85 28.78
C LYS A 537 51.92 -3.52 27.49
N ALA A 538 51.12 -4.45 27.00
CA ALA A 538 50.36 -4.31 25.74
C ALA A 538 49.44 -3.07 25.72
N SER A 539 48.80 -2.74 26.84
CA SER A 539 47.79 -1.66 26.92
C SER A 539 48.37 -0.25 26.80
N THR A 540 49.67 -0.06 26.96
CA THR A 540 50.34 1.27 26.89
C THR A 540 50.93 1.56 25.52
N LEU A 541 51.02 0.58 24.59
CA LEU A 541 51.64 0.75 23.29
C LEU A 541 51.07 1.95 22.52
N GLY A 542 49.73 2.02 22.36
CA GLY A 542 49.11 3.09 21.60
C GLY A 542 49.34 4.48 22.18
N LYS A 543 49.33 4.60 23.53
CA LYS A 543 49.63 5.85 24.22
C LYS A 543 51.12 6.23 24.01
N ASN A 544 52.02 5.29 24.15
CA ASN A 544 53.44 5.52 23.99
C ASN A 544 53.83 5.93 22.56
N LEU A 545 53.21 5.26 21.55
CA LEU A 545 53.40 5.62 20.14
C LEU A 545 52.90 7.04 19.84
N LYS A 546 51.74 7.40 20.35
CA LYS A 546 51.19 8.75 20.16
C LYS A 546 52.08 9.79 20.82
N ASN A 547 52.49 9.58 22.05
CA ASN A 547 53.37 10.51 22.78
C ASN A 547 54.73 10.71 22.12
N ARG A 548 55.31 9.69 21.44
CA ARG A 548 56.61 9.80 20.78
C ARG A 548 56.53 10.44 19.40
N PHE A 549 55.50 10.19 18.63
CA PHE A 549 55.44 10.52 17.21
C PHE A 549 54.36 11.53 16.81
N LEU A 550 53.46 11.85 17.72
CA LEU A 550 52.33 12.75 17.45
C LEU A 550 52.27 13.96 18.42
N VAL A 551 53.16 14.00 19.40
CA VAL A 551 53.29 15.13 20.36
C VAL A 551 54.47 16.00 20.03
#